data_a3b847924a32722589c3682bc5330336
#
_entry.id   a3b847924a32722589c3682bc5330336
#
_cell.length_a   1.000
_cell.length_b   1.000
_cell.length_c   1.000
_cell.angle_alpha   90.00
_cell.angle_beta   90.00
_cell.angle_gamma   90.00
#
_symmetry.space_group_name_H-M   'P 1'
#
loop_
_entity.id
_entity.type
_entity.pdbx_description
1 polymer ?
#
loop_
_entity_poly.entity_id
_entity_poly.type
_entity_poly.pdbx_seq_one_letter_code
_entity_poly.pdbx_strand_id
1 'polypeptide(L)'
;VGKTIAIFLDRNLGNTEPISAPVVRETIVGGKAQISGNFTALEAKTLVGRLNSGALPVDKLELLSTQTISAPLGAKALKAGISAALWGLVVVAGFLVLWYRFPGIIAVLALAIYVVIMLALFKLFGITLTAAGIAGFILSIGMAVDANILIFERTKEELRKGHTVHEALRTGFLRALTSFLDSNTSSIITAVIL
;
A
#
# COMPACT_ATOMS: atom_id res chain seq x y z
N VAL A 1 13.10 -15.13 53.62
CA VAL A 1 13.78 -13.83 53.71
C VAL A 1 15.18 -13.99 53.12
N GLY A 2 15.67 -13.05 52.33
CA GLY A 2 17.02 -13.12 51.73
C GLY A 2 17.12 -13.93 50.43
N LYS A 3 16.04 -14.60 49.96
CA LYS A 3 16.02 -15.32 48.69
C LYS A 3 15.52 -14.42 47.57
N THR A 4 16.06 -14.60 46.38
CA THR A 4 15.63 -13.89 45.17
C THR A 4 14.44 -14.61 44.54
N ILE A 5 13.41 -13.87 44.14
CA ILE A 5 12.29 -14.38 43.36
C ILE A 5 12.46 -13.86 41.93
N ALA A 6 12.75 -14.75 41.00
CA ALA A 6 12.83 -14.41 39.61
C ALA A 6 11.42 -14.39 38.98
N ILE A 7 11.06 -13.31 38.29
CA ILE A 7 9.79 -13.11 37.63
C ILE A 7 10.00 -13.28 36.12
N PHE A 8 9.36 -14.28 35.52
CA PHE A 8 9.40 -14.59 34.11
C PHE A 8 8.04 -14.30 33.47
N LEU A 9 8.02 -13.85 32.24
CA LEU A 9 6.78 -13.65 31.46
C LEU A 9 6.35 -14.94 30.74
N ASP A 10 7.28 -15.87 30.55
CA ASP A 10 7.06 -17.11 29.83
C ASP A 10 7.30 -18.33 30.73
N ARG A 11 6.55 -19.39 30.45
CA ARG A 11 6.63 -20.67 31.20
C ARG A 11 7.86 -21.51 30.84
N ASN A 12 8.56 -21.18 29.78
CA ASN A 12 9.78 -21.86 29.34
C ASN A 12 11.01 -21.30 30.08
N LEU A 13 11.34 -21.91 31.21
CA LEU A 13 12.44 -21.55 32.11
C LEU A 13 13.86 -21.84 31.56
N GLY A 14 13.96 -22.36 30.32
CA GLY A 14 15.23 -22.92 29.83
C GLY A 14 16.30 -21.92 29.40
N ASN A 15 15.94 -20.73 28.93
CA ASN A 15 16.90 -19.76 28.34
C ASN A 15 16.44 -18.29 28.40
N THR A 16 15.48 -17.95 29.24
CA THR A 16 14.96 -16.59 29.31
C THR A 16 15.51 -15.86 30.51
N GLU A 17 16.07 -14.67 30.31
CA GLU A 17 16.43 -13.78 31.41
C GLU A 17 15.18 -13.33 32.16
N PRO A 18 15.19 -13.32 33.49
CA PRO A 18 14.06 -12.86 34.28
C PRO A 18 13.82 -11.36 34.05
N ILE A 19 12.56 -10.96 33.90
CA ILE A 19 12.17 -9.54 33.75
C ILE A 19 12.58 -8.74 34.98
N SER A 20 12.52 -9.36 36.14
CA SER A 20 12.95 -8.80 37.43
C SER A 20 13.27 -9.91 38.38
N ALA A 21 14.29 -9.72 39.22
CA ALA A 21 14.73 -10.68 40.23
C ALA A 21 14.87 -9.99 41.59
N PRO A 22 13.77 -9.51 42.21
CA PRO A 22 13.81 -8.84 43.49
C PRO A 22 14.16 -9.81 44.64
N VAL A 23 14.87 -9.31 45.65
CA VAL A 23 15.20 -10.04 46.87
C VAL A 23 14.07 -9.86 47.87
N VAL A 24 13.60 -10.96 48.45
CA VAL A 24 12.57 -10.95 49.50
C VAL A 24 13.17 -10.45 50.79
N ARG A 25 12.81 -9.25 51.23
CA ARG A 25 13.30 -8.61 52.46
C ARG A 25 12.50 -9.03 53.70
N GLU A 26 11.19 -9.24 53.52
CA GLU A 26 10.26 -9.55 54.60
C GLU A 26 9.31 -10.68 54.20
N THR A 27 8.65 -11.29 55.21
CA THR A 27 7.64 -12.31 54.93
C THR A 27 6.43 -11.71 54.26
N ILE A 28 6.04 -12.25 53.12
CA ILE A 28 4.87 -11.80 52.35
C ILE A 28 3.60 -12.32 53.03
N VAL A 29 2.90 -11.43 53.72
CA VAL A 29 1.64 -11.74 54.41
C VAL A 29 0.47 -11.31 53.53
N GLY A 30 -0.54 -12.16 53.39
CA GLY A 30 -1.77 -11.82 52.63
C GLY A 30 -1.66 -11.87 51.08
N GLY A 31 -0.60 -12.47 50.54
CA GLY A 31 -0.47 -12.71 49.09
C GLY A 31 -0.21 -11.46 48.24
N LYS A 32 0.06 -10.30 48.84
CA LYS A 32 0.39 -9.05 48.19
C LYS A 32 1.83 -8.68 48.42
N ALA A 33 2.60 -8.42 47.37
CA ALA A 33 3.98 -8.00 47.44
C ALA A 33 4.20 -6.69 46.69
N GLN A 34 5.11 -5.86 47.19
CA GLN A 34 5.52 -4.62 46.54
C GLN A 34 6.97 -4.78 46.05
N ILE A 35 7.21 -4.49 44.79
CA ILE A 35 8.55 -4.44 44.20
C ILE A 35 9.06 -3.01 44.33
N SER A 36 10.14 -2.78 45.05
CA SER A 36 10.78 -1.49 45.25
C SER A 36 12.25 -1.54 44.82
N GLY A 37 12.76 -0.48 44.22
CA GLY A 37 14.13 -0.35 43.74
C GLY A 37 14.36 1.01 43.07
N ASN A 38 15.56 1.24 42.57
CA ASN A 38 15.91 2.44 41.79
C ASN A 38 15.40 2.33 40.34
N PHE A 39 14.10 2.48 40.18
CA PHE A 39 13.48 2.50 38.85
C PHE A 39 13.29 3.94 38.38
N THR A 40 13.64 4.20 37.16
CA THR A 40 13.16 5.42 36.48
C THR A 40 11.65 5.33 36.25
N ALA A 41 10.97 6.46 36.07
CA ALA A 41 9.53 6.49 35.83
C ALA A 41 9.12 5.67 34.56
N LEU A 42 10.00 5.62 33.57
CA LEU A 42 9.78 4.85 32.33
C LEU A 42 9.93 3.34 32.58
N GLU A 43 10.97 2.92 33.33
CA GLU A 43 11.20 1.51 33.66
C GLU A 43 10.07 0.95 34.53
N ALA A 44 9.63 1.72 35.53
CA ALA A 44 8.51 1.33 36.39
C ALA A 44 7.22 1.15 35.57
N LYS A 45 6.90 2.09 34.65
CA LYS A 45 5.73 2.00 33.79
C LYS A 45 5.79 0.81 32.84
N THR A 46 6.97 0.52 32.27
CA THR A 46 7.19 -0.63 31.40
C THR A 46 7.04 -1.95 32.17
N LEU A 47 7.61 -2.05 33.38
CA LEU A 47 7.50 -3.23 34.23
C LEU A 47 6.04 -3.49 34.60
N VAL A 48 5.31 -2.47 35.05
CA VAL A 48 3.88 -2.56 35.38
C VAL A 48 3.06 -2.99 34.17
N GLY A 49 3.33 -2.41 32.98
CA GLY A 49 2.67 -2.80 31.74
C GLY A 49 2.88 -4.27 31.40
N ARG A 50 4.10 -4.77 31.52
CA ARG A 50 4.45 -6.19 31.30
C ARG A 50 3.79 -7.13 32.30
N LEU A 51 3.79 -6.77 33.58
CA LEU A 51 3.15 -7.58 34.62
C LEU A 51 1.62 -7.62 34.48
N ASN A 52 1.00 -6.51 34.07
CA ASN A 52 -0.44 -6.44 33.85
C ASN A 52 -0.89 -7.16 32.55
N SER A 53 -0.01 -7.32 31.56
CA SER A 53 -0.32 -8.07 30.34
C SER A 53 -0.55 -9.56 30.60
N GLY A 54 -0.08 -10.07 31.73
CA GLY A 54 -0.25 -11.48 32.13
C GLY A 54 0.57 -12.45 31.27
N ALA A 55 0.50 -13.73 31.59
CA ALA A 55 1.08 -14.78 30.77
C ALA A 55 0.16 -15.08 29.57
N LEU A 56 0.74 -15.22 28.38
CA LEU A 56 -0.02 -15.67 27.20
C LEU A 56 -0.54 -17.10 27.43
N PRO A 57 -1.79 -17.42 27.04
CA PRO A 57 -2.40 -18.74 27.27
C PRO A 57 -1.85 -19.83 26.35
N VAL A 58 -0.61 -19.72 25.89
CA VAL A 58 0.05 -20.64 24.95
C VAL A 58 1.34 -21.18 25.57
N ASP A 59 1.54 -22.48 25.47
CA ASP A 59 2.69 -23.17 26.08
C ASP A 59 4.01 -22.92 25.32
N LYS A 60 3.94 -22.53 24.05
CA LYS A 60 5.09 -22.17 23.22
C LYS A 60 4.74 -21.02 22.28
N LEU A 61 5.56 -19.99 22.29
CA LEU A 61 5.59 -18.93 21.27
C LEU A 61 6.75 -19.25 20.32
N GLU A 62 6.42 -19.64 19.11
CA GLU A 62 7.41 -19.81 18.05
C GLU A 62 7.32 -18.62 17.11
N LEU A 63 8.43 -17.93 16.91
CA LEU A 63 8.52 -16.81 15.97
C LEU A 63 8.50 -17.38 14.54
N LEU A 64 7.32 -17.44 13.93
CA LEU A 64 7.13 -17.99 12.59
C LEU A 64 7.74 -17.12 11.50
N SER A 65 7.69 -15.81 11.65
CA SER A 65 8.27 -14.88 10.69
C SER A 65 8.47 -13.50 11.30
N THR A 66 9.61 -12.89 11.02
CA THR A 66 9.86 -11.47 11.27
C THR A 66 10.24 -10.80 9.96
N GLN A 67 9.38 -9.92 9.45
CA GLN A 67 9.67 -9.15 8.26
C GLN A 67 9.99 -7.71 8.67
N THR A 68 11.26 -7.38 8.71
CA THR A 68 11.73 -6.01 8.98
C THR A 68 12.02 -5.32 7.64
N ILE A 69 11.12 -4.40 7.24
CA ILE A 69 11.34 -3.56 6.08
C ILE A 69 12.06 -2.31 6.56
N SER A 70 13.34 -2.17 6.23
CA SER A 70 14.12 -0.99 6.59
C SER A 70 13.73 0.22 5.73
N ALA A 71 13.69 1.41 6.34
CA ALA A 71 13.35 2.68 5.67
C ALA A 71 14.15 2.95 4.36
N PRO A 72 15.46 2.60 4.24
CA PRO A 72 16.21 2.77 3.00
C PRO A 72 15.71 1.92 1.83
N LEU A 73 15.22 0.70 2.08
CA LEU A 73 14.65 -0.17 1.04
C LEU A 73 13.36 0.40 0.47
N GLY A 74 12.48 0.95 1.33
CA GLY A 74 11.25 1.62 0.91
C GLY A 74 11.53 2.86 0.04
N ALA A 75 12.48 3.71 0.45
CA ALA A 75 12.87 4.90 -0.30
C ALA A 75 13.49 4.55 -1.67
N LYS A 76 14.32 3.50 -1.73
CA LYS A 76 14.92 3.02 -2.99
C LYS A 76 13.86 2.47 -3.95
N ALA A 77 12.93 1.68 -3.45
CA ALA A 77 11.81 1.13 -4.23
C ALA A 77 10.89 2.24 -4.76
N LEU A 78 10.57 3.24 -3.93
CA LEU A 78 9.78 4.40 -4.33
C LEU A 78 10.47 5.20 -5.45
N LYS A 79 11.75 5.52 -5.29
CA LYS A 79 12.53 6.25 -6.30
C LYS A 79 12.60 5.50 -7.61
N ALA A 80 12.85 4.19 -7.57
CA ALA A 80 12.87 3.34 -8.76
C ALA A 80 11.49 3.27 -9.43
N GLY A 81 10.40 3.13 -8.64
CA GLY A 81 9.03 3.11 -9.13
C GLY A 81 8.62 4.40 -9.81
N ILE A 82 8.92 5.56 -9.21
CA ILE A 82 8.64 6.87 -9.82
C ILE A 82 9.44 7.04 -11.12
N SER A 83 10.72 6.68 -11.13
CA SER A 83 11.55 6.76 -12.33
C SER A 83 10.99 5.87 -13.46
N ALA A 84 10.60 4.64 -13.15
CA ALA A 84 9.99 3.73 -14.11
C ALA A 84 8.65 4.28 -14.66
N ALA A 85 7.80 4.86 -13.80
CA ALA A 85 6.54 5.48 -14.19
C ALA A 85 6.77 6.67 -15.15
N LEU A 86 7.73 7.54 -14.86
CA LEU A 86 8.06 8.69 -15.72
C LEU A 86 8.58 8.24 -17.09
N TRP A 87 9.51 7.30 -17.12
CA TRP A 87 10.02 6.77 -18.39
C TRP A 87 8.93 6.05 -19.20
N GLY A 88 8.09 5.25 -18.52
CA GLY A 88 6.92 4.62 -19.15
C GLY A 88 5.97 5.65 -19.78
N LEU A 89 5.67 6.73 -19.05
CA LEU A 89 4.81 7.81 -19.52
C LEU A 89 5.41 8.49 -20.76
N VAL A 90 6.72 8.79 -20.75
CA VAL A 90 7.43 9.41 -21.91
C VAL A 90 7.38 8.50 -23.13
N VAL A 91 7.62 7.20 -22.97
CA VAL A 91 7.56 6.23 -24.08
C VAL A 91 6.14 6.14 -24.65
N VAL A 92 5.12 6.05 -23.79
CA VAL A 92 3.73 6.00 -24.23
C VAL A 92 3.32 7.30 -24.91
N ALA A 93 3.67 8.45 -24.35
CA ALA A 93 3.38 9.75 -24.97
C ALA A 93 4.07 9.89 -26.34
N GLY A 94 5.33 9.49 -26.44
CA GLY A 94 6.07 9.46 -27.70
C GLY A 94 5.40 8.56 -28.74
N PHE A 95 4.99 7.36 -28.37
CA PHE A 95 4.26 6.44 -29.23
C PHE A 95 2.94 7.06 -29.72
N LEU A 96 2.14 7.64 -28.82
CA LEU A 96 0.86 8.27 -29.18
C LEU A 96 1.05 9.42 -30.18
N VAL A 97 2.02 10.30 -29.95
CA VAL A 97 2.30 11.42 -30.85
C VAL A 97 2.81 10.94 -32.20
N LEU A 98 3.70 9.97 -32.24
CA LEU A 98 4.25 9.44 -33.49
C LEU A 98 3.20 8.70 -34.33
N TRP A 99 2.35 7.89 -33.69
CA TRP A 99 1.38 7.05 -34.38
C TRP A 99 0.08 7.78 -34.76
N TYR A 100 -0.48 8.55 -33.80
CA TYR A 100 -1.75 9.25 -33.97
C TYR A 100 -1.60 10.72 -34.35
N ARG A 101 -0.38 11.25 -34.33
CA ARG A 101 -0.09 12.65 -34.70
C ARG A 101 -0.94 13.62 -33.87
N PHE A 102 -1.79 14.42 -34.53
CA PHE A 102 -2.62 15.45 -33.86
C PHE A 102 -3.56 14.87 -32.77
N PRO A 103 -4.38 13.81 -33.03
CA PRO A 103 -5.12 13.13 -31.96
C PRO A 103 -4.25 12.62 -30.83
N GLY A 104 -3.02 12.18 -31.12
CA GLY A 104 -2.07 11.73 -30.11
C GLY A 104 -1.66 12.82 -29.13
N ILE A 105 -1.52 14.06 -29.57
CA ILE A 105 -1.23 15.20 -28.68
C ILE A 105 -2.39 15.42 -27.70
N ILE A 106 -3.62 15.33 -28.17
CA ILE A 106 -4.82 15.46 -27.33
C ILE A 106 -4.86 14.35 -26.29
N ALA A 107 -4.55 13.10 -26.70
CA ALA A 107 -4.47 11.98 -25.77
C ALA A 107 -3.40 12.17 -24.70
N VAL A 108 -2.23 12.69 -25.04
CA VAL A 108 -1.16 12.98 -24.08
C VAL A 108 -1.58 14.07 -23.09
N LEU A 109 -2.27 15.11 -23.54
CA LEU A 109 -2.83 16.13 -22.67
C LEU A 109 -3.89 15.56 -21.72
N ALA A 110 -4.80 14.74 -22.23
CA ALA A 110 -5.80 14.06 -21.41
C ALA A 110 -5.15 13.13 -20.38
N LEU A 111 -4.10 12.40 -20.76
CA LEU A 111 -3.34 11.55 -19.88
C LEU A 111 -2.61 12.34 -18.77
N ALA A 112 -2.02 13.49 -19.12
CA ALA A 112 -1.39 14.37 -18.14
C ALA A 112 -2.41 14.88 -17.10
N ILE A 113 -3.59 15.31 -17.55
CA ILE A 113 -4.68 15.73 -16.66
C ILE A 113 -5.13 14.57 -15.79
N TYR A 114 -5.28 13.37 -16.34
CA TYR A 114 -5.64 12.17 -15.58
C TYR A 114 -4.63 11.88 -14.45
N VAL A 115 -3.33 11.92 -14.76
CA VAL A 115 -2.26 11.71 -13.76
C VAL A 115 -2.34 12.74 -12.64
N VAL A 116 -2.54 14.01 -12.98
CA VAL A 116 -2.67 15.11 -11.98
C VAL A 116 -3.88 14.89 -11.09
N ILE A 117 -5.04 14.55 -11.66
CA ILE A 117 -6.27 14.29 -10.90
C ILE A 117 -6.07 13.09 -9.97
N MET A 118 -5.50 11.99 -10.46
CA MET A 118 -5.26 10.80 -9.63
C MET A 118 -4.31 11.06 -8.47
N LEU A 119 -3.22 11.80 -8.69
CA LEU A 119 -2.29 12.19 -7.63
C LEU A 119 -2.95 13.14 -6.62
N ALA A 120 -3.81 14.05 -7.08
CA ALA A 120 -4.59 14.93 -6.21
C ALA A 120 -5.57 14.12 -5.33
N LEU A 121 -6.24 13.12 -5.89
CA LEU A 121 -7.12 12.21 -5.15
C LEU A 121 -6.35 11.38 -4.12
N PHE A 122 -5.18 10.83 -4.47
CA PHE A 122 -4.35 10.11 -3.52
C PHE A 122 -3.95 10.97 -2.32
N LYS A 123 -3.61 12.24 -2.58
CA LYS A 123 -3.29 13.22 -1.54
C LYS A 123 -4.52 13.58 -0.71
N LEU A 124 -5.67 13.75 -1.32
CA LEU A 124 -6.92 14.11 -0.65
C LEU A 124 -7.39 13.03 0.32
N PHE A 125 -7.33 11.77 -0.11
CA PHE A 125 -7.72 10.61 0.70
C PHE A 125 -6.62 10.09 1.62
N GLY A 126 -5.43 10.69 1.61
CA GLY A 126 -4.31 10.26 2.45
C GLY A 126 -3.79 8.86 2.11
N ILE A 127 -3.92 8.43 0.85
CA ILE A 127 -3.51 7.09 0.41
C ILE A 127 -1.99 6.98 0.41
N THR A 128 -1.46 5.99 1.14
CA THR A 128 -0.02 5.71 1.15
C THR A 128 0.39 4.95 -0.11
N LEU A 129 1.38 5.49 -0.84
CA LEU A 129 1.94 4.86 -2.03
C LEU A 129 2.87 3.71 -1.64
N THR A 130 2.35 2.50 -1.62
CA THR A 130 3.13 1.26 -1.52
C THR A 130 3.67 0.85 -2.89
N ALA A 131 4.63 -0.09 -2.94
CA ALA A 131 5.14 -0.63 -4.21
C ALA A 131 4.00 -1.22 -5.07
N ALA A 132 3.05 -1.94 -4.46
CA ALA A 132 1.85 -2.45 -5.13
C ALA A 132 0.94 -1.31 -5.61
N GLY A 133 0.78 -0.24 -4.81
CA GLY A 133 0.00 0.94 -5.19
C GLY A 133 0.60 1.67 -6.41
N ILE A 134 1.93 1.78 -6.49
CA ILE A 134 2.63 2.35 -7.66
C ILE A 134 2.39 1.47 -8.89
N ALA A 135 2.50 0.14 -8.77
CA ALA A 135 2.24 -0.77 -9.87
C ALA A 135 0.78 -0.67 -10.36
N GLY A 136 -0.20 -0.61 -9.45
CA GLY A 136 -1.61 -0.38 -9.76
C GLY A 136 -1.85 0.96 -10.46
N PHE A 137 -1.18 2.01 -10.01
CA PHE A 137 -1.25 3.33 -10.65
C PHE A 137 -0.70 3.31 -12.08
N ILE A 138 0.44 2.66 -12.33
CA ILE A 138 1.00 2.51 -13.68
C ILE A 138 0.04 1.72 -14.57
N LEU A 139 -0.57 0.65 -14.04
CA LEU A 139 -1.57 -0.13 -14.77
C LEU A 139 -2.80 0.73 -15.14
N SER A 140 -3.27 1.58 -14.22
CA SER A 140 -4.41 2.47 -14.47
C SER A 140 -4.12 3.52 -15.56
N ILE A 141 -2.88 4.01 -15.66
CA ILE A 141 -2.41 4.86 -16.75
C ILE A 141 -2.55 4.11 -18.09
N GLY A 142 -2.15 2.84 -18.14
CA GLY A 142 -2.31 2.00 -19.35
C GLY A 142 -3.77 1.88 -19.79
N MET A 143 -4.68 1.61 -18.86
CA MET A 143 -6.12 1.53 -19.13
C MET A 143 -6.71 2.87 -19.60
N ALA A 144 -6.24 3.99 -19.05
CA ALA A 144 -6.69 5.33 -19.49
C ALA A 144 -6.23 5.65 -20.92
N VAL A 145 -5.03 5.23 -21.31
CA VAL A 145 -4.52 5.36 -22.68
C VAL A 145 -5.33 4.51 -23.64
N ASP A 146 -5.64 3.28 -23.27
CA ASP A 146 -6.39 2.33 -24.11
C ASP A 146 -7.78 2.86 -24.49
N ALA A 147 -8.48 3.53 -23.57
CA ALA A 147 -9.75 4.19 -23.85
C ALA A 147 -9.63 5.26 -24.95
N ASN A 148 -8.57 6.08 -24.91
CA ASN A 148 -8.32 7.11 -25.93
C ASN A 148 -8.00 6.48 -27.30
N ILE A 149 -7.19 5.44 -27.32
CA ILE A 149 -6.83 4.69 -28.53
C ILE A 149 -8.08 4.10 -29.17
N LEU A 150 -8.95 3.47 -28.38
CA LEU A 150 -10.18 2.86 -28.87
C LEU A 150 -11.10 3.90 -29.54
N ILE A 151 -11.26 5.09 -28.94
CA ILE A 151 -12.04 6.18 -29.53
C ILE A 151 -11.43 6.61 -30.89
N PHE A 152 -10.11 6.74 -30.97
CA PHE A 152 -9.44 7.15 -32.18
C PHE A 152 -9.57 6.11 -33.30
N GLU A 153 -9.39 4.82 -32.98
CA GLU A 153 -9.53 3.77 -34.00
C GLU A 153 -10.98 3.65 -34.50
N ARG A 154 -11.97 3.72 -33.60
CA ARG A 154 -13.39 3.74 -34.02
C ARG A 154 -13.74 4.96 -34.86
N THR A 155 -13.24 6.13 -34.51
CA THR A 155 -13.43 7.33 -35.30
C THR A 155 -12.79 7.19 -36.70
N LYS A 156 -11.59 6.62 -36.76
CA LYS A 156 -10.89 6.39 -38.04
C LYS A 156 -11.61 5.36 -38.91
N GLU A 157 -12.20 4.30 -38.31
CA GLU A 157 -13.05 3.35 -39.04
C GLU A 157 -14.25 4.05 -39.68
N GLU A 158 -14.95 4.94 -38.95
CA GLU A 158 -16.12 5.65 -39.46
C GLU A 158 -15.73 6.67 -40.56
N LEU A 159 -14.59 7.34 -40.42
CA LEU A 159 -14.05 8.21 -41.48
C LEU A 159 -13.74 7.44 -42.78
N ARG A 160 -13.22 6.21 -42.66
CA ARG A 160 -12.96 5.34 -43.82
C ARG A 160 -14.23 4.88 -44.54
N LYS A 161 -15.37 4.85 -43.82
CA LYS A 161 -16.69 4.55 -44.40
C LYS A 161 -17.31 5.75 -45.15
N GLY A 162 -16.64 6.91 -45.12
CA GLY A 162 -17.10 8.12 -45.84
C GLY A 162 -17.99 9.03 -44.99
N HIS A 163 -18.13 8.78 -43.68
CA HIS A 163 -18.85 9.68 -42.80
C HIS A 163 -18.10 11.01 -42.60
N THR A 164 -18.86 12.07 -42.34
CA THR A 164 -18.27 13.37 -41.99
C THR A 164 -17.49 13.27 -40.66
N VAL A 165 -16.51 14.16 -40.46
CA VAL A 165 -15.70 14.18 -39.23
C VAL A 165 -16.56 14.24 -37.96
N HIS A 166 -17.64 15.04 -37.99
CA HIS A 166 -18.56 15.19 -36.88
C HIS A 166 -19.32 13.87 -36.58
N GLU A 167 -19.85 13.22 -37.60
CA GLU A 167 -20.57 11.94 -37.48
C GLU A 167 -19.63 10.82 -37.06
N ALA A 168 -18.43 10.77 -37.65
CA ALA A 168 -17.41 9.78 -37.31
C ALA A 168 -16.96 9.89 -35.85
N LEU A 169 -16.76 11.09 -35.35
CA LEU A 169 -16.45 11.33 -33.95
C LEU A 169 -17.57 10.88 -33.01
N ARG A 170 -18.81 11.28 -33.32
CA ARG A 170 -19.98 10.91 -32.51
C ARG A 170 -20.19 9.39 -32.48
N THR A 171 -20.20 8.76 -33.63
CA THR A 171 -20.44 7.30 -33.73
C THR A 171 -19.27 6.51 -33.18
N GLY A 172 -18.03 6.93 -33.46
CA GLY A 172 -16.83 6.34 -32.92
C GLY A 172 -16.78 6.39 -31.40
N PHE A 173 -17.11 7.52 -30.79
CA PHE A 173 -17.21 7.68 -29.35
C PHE A 173 -18.26 6.77 -28.74
N LEU A 174 -19.48 6.73 -29.27
CA LEU A 174 -20.56 5.89 -28.75
C LEU A 174 -20.22 4.40 -28.81
N ARG A 175 -19.58 3.95 -29.88
CA ARG A 175 -19.12 2.55 -30.02
C ARG A 175 -17.96 2.22 -29.10
N ALA A 176 -17.03 3.14 -28.91
CA ALA A 176 -15.93 2.98 -27.97
C ALA A 176 -16.43 2.94 -26.51
N LEU A 177 -17.44 3.76 -26.19
CA LEU A 177 -18.01 3.87 -24.85
C LEU A 177 -18.58 2.53 -24.36
N THR A 178 -19.30 1.78 -25.20
CA THR A 178 -19.83 0.46 -24.85
C THR A 178 -18.70 -0.51 -24.47
N SER A 179 -17.68 -0.63 -25.32
CA SER A 179 -16.53 -1.51 -25.06
C SER A 179 -15.76 -1.08 -23.81
N PHE A 180 -15.62 0.22 -23.59
CA PHE A 180 -14.97 0.80 -22.41
C PHE A 180 -15.76 0.49 -21.12
N LEU A 181 -17.07 0.64 -21.12
CA LEU A 181 -17.93 0.32 -19.98
C LEU A 181 -17.87 -1.15 -19.63
N ASP A 182 -17.93 -2.03 -20.63
CA ASP A 182 -17.85 -3.49 -20.41
C ASP A 182 -16.52 -3.89 -19.79
N SER A 183 -15.40 -3.38 -20.27
CA SER A 183 -14.06 -3.64 -19.75
C SER A 183 -13.90 -3.13 -18.31
N ASN A 184 -14.32 -1.88 -18.05
CA ASN A 184 -14.20 -1.30 -16.69
C ASN A 184 -15.15 -1.97 -15.68
N THR A 185 -16.36 -2.37 -16.12
CA THR A 185 -17.29 -3.10 -15.26
C THR A 185 -16.68 -4.42 -14.82
N SER A 186 -16.04 -5.16 -15.73
CA SER A 186 -15.32 -6.39 -15.41
C SER A 186 -14.19 -6.14 -14.40
N SER A 187 -13.41 -5.08 -14.58
CA SER A 187 -12.33 -4.70 -13.66
C SER A 187 -12.84 -4.33 -12.27
N ILE A 188 -13.96 -3.59 -12.19
CA ILE A 188 -14.61 -3.23 -10.91
C ILE A 188 -15.12 -4.49 -10.19
N ILE A 189 -15.78 -5.41 -10.91
CA ILE A 189 -16.26 -6.67 -10.33
C ILE A 189 -15.08 -7.46 -9.76
N THR A 190 -14.00 -7.58 -10.50
CA THR A 190 -12.78 -8.26 -10.04
C THR A 190 -12.19 -7.61 -8.79
N ALA A 191 -12.13 -6.28 -8.74
CA ALA A 191 -11.62 -5.54 -7.59
C ALA A 191 -12.50 -5.64 -6.33
N VAL A 192 -13.80 -5.87 -6.50
CA VAL A 192 -14.74 -6.08 -5.38
C VAL A 192 -14.67 -7.50 -4.83
N ILE A 193 -14.33 -8.49 -5.67
CA ILE A 193 -14.24 -9.91 -5.27
C ILE A 193 -12.89 -10.20 -4.57
N LEU A 194 -11.82 -9.51 -4.92
CA LEU A 194 -10.48 -9.62 -4.31
C LEU A 194 -10.39 -8.85 -2.98
#